data_b05fbd6c5af018f519f088cc501f3e99
#
_entry.id   b05fbd6c5af018f519f088cc501f3e99
#
_cell.length_a   1.000
_cell.length_b   1.000
_cell.length_c   1.000
_cell.angle_alpha   90.00
_cell.angle_beta   90.00
_cell.angle_gamma   90.00
#
_symmetry.space_group_name_H-M   'P 1'
#
loop_
_entity.id
_entity.type
_entity.pdbx_description
1 polymer ?
#
loop_
_entity_poly.entity_id
_entity_poly.type
_entity_poly.pdbx_seq_one_letter_code
_entity_poly.pdbx_strand_id
1 'polypeptide(L)'
;MKKIILFIFFVLFSTNAFSIIYPITPKYVSLKKNIVNLRWNASLDAPIHFIYQKKGLPVLVINEHGNWKKIRDVGGTEGWIHRSMLSNKKTFINKKKQNLIKYLEEKDLVIAIVNKDVVGRIVKCENHYCLVKIKGYKGWLEKEFLWGIKKN
;
A
#
# COMPACT_ATOMS: atom_id res chain seq x y z
N MET A 1 34.92 -17.97 -68.38
CA MET A 1 33.95 -18.44 -67.40
C MET A 1 34.16 -17.65 -66.12
N LYS A 2 33.35 -16.59 -65.86
CA LYS A 2 33.48 -15.75 -64.67
C LYS A 2 32.53 -16.32 -63.58
N LYS A 3 33.13 -16.75 -62.46
CA LYS A 3 32.39 -17.19 -61.25
C LYS A 3 31.94 -15.94 -60.48
N ILE A 4 30.62 -15.71 -60.39
CA ILE A 4 30.02 -14.69 -59.60
C ILE A 4 29.86 -15.26 -58.16
N ILE A 5 30.64 -14.71 -57.20
CA ILE A 5 30.52 -15.05 -55.78
C ILE A 5 29.44 -14.11 -55.21
N LEU A 6 28.28 -14.67 -54.89
CA LEU A 6 27.18 -13.97 -54.26
C LEU A 6 27.43 -13.86 -52.75
N PHE A 7 27.81 -12.67 -52.27
CA PHE A 7 28.00 -12.39 -50.83
C PHE A 7 26.62 -12.12 -50.21
N ILE A 8 26.06 -13.10 -49.53
CA ILE A 8 24.84 -12.92 -48.76
C ILE A 8 25.21 -12.21 -47.45
N PHE A 9 24.88 -10.92 -47.38
CA PHE A 9 25.05 -10.11 -46.18
C PHE A 9 23.86 -10.43 -45.23
N PHE A 10 24.11 -11.32 -44.24
CA PHE A 10 23.12 -11.64 -43.20
C PHE A 10 23.09 -10.50 -42.16
N VAL A 11 22.18 -9.56 -42.34
CA VAL A 11 21.95 -8.47 -41.39
C VAL A 11 21.21 -9.06 -40.18
N LEU A 12 21.96 -9.28 -39.08
CA LEU A 12 21.38 -9.64 -37.78
C LEU A 12 20.62 -8.43 -37.24
N PHE A 13 19.30 -8.41 -37.46
CA PHE A 13 18.41 -7.51 -36.72
C PHE A 13 18.33 -8.00 -35.28
N SER A 14 19.14 -7.42 -34.38
CA SER A 14 18.95 -7.55 -32.94
C SER A 14 17.69 -6.79 -32.57
N THR A 15 16.58 -7.51 -32.42
CA THR A 15 15.34 -6.95 -31.86
C THR A 15 15.58 -6.69 -30.37
N ASN A 16 15.83 -5.42 -30.03
CA ASN A 16 15.77 -4.98 -28.65
C ASN A 16 14.32 -5.11 -28.19
N ALA A 17 14.01 -6.19 -27.45
CA ALA A 17 12.73 -6.35 -26.78
C ALA A 17 12.64 -5.29 -25.67
N PHE A 18 12.06 -4.15 -25.94
CA PHE A 18 11.67 -3.18 -24.91
C PHE A 18 10.59 -3.83 -24.06
N SER A 19 10.97 -4.27 -22.86
CA SER A 19 10.02 -4.70 -21.85
C SER A 19 9.22 -3.47 -21.39
N ILE A 20 7.97 -3.38 -21.82
CA ILE A 20 7.05 -2.32 -21.39
C ILE A 20 6.67 -2.64 -19.93
N ILE A 21 7.33 -1.97 -18.98
CA ILE A 21 6.97 -2.03 -17.57
C ILE A 21 5.73 -1.13 -17.40
N TYR A 22 4.55 -1.73 -17.31
CA TYR A 22 3.34 -1.00 -16.93
C TYR A 22 3.46 -0.57 -15.47
N PRO A 23 3.49 0.74 -15.16
CA PRO A 23 3.51 1.18 -13.78
C PRO A 23 2.22 0.74 -13.09
N ILE A 24 2.34 0.01 -11.98
CA ILE A 24 1.16 -0.34 -11.20
C ILE A 24 0.57 0.91 -10.56
N THR A 25 -0.76 1.01 -10.53
CA THR A 25 -1.43 2.07 -9.76
C THR A 25 -1.26 1.77 -8.26
N PRO A 26 -0.60 2.65 -7.50
CA PRO A 26 -0.40 2.44 -6.07
C PRO A 26 -1.74 2.29 -5.35
N LYS A 27 -1.85 1.29 -4.48
CA LYS A 27 -3.07 1.04 -3.70
C LYS A 27 -2.76 0.71 -2.25
N TYR A 28 -3.62 1.16 -1.35
CA TYR A 28 -3.54 0.77 0.05
C TYR A 28 -4.16 -0.60 0.29
N VAL A 29 -3.44 -1.40 1.08
CA VAL A 29 -3.88 -2.69 1.64
C VAL A 29 -3.52 -2.72 3.12
N SER A 30 -3.93 -3.75 3.85
CA SER A 30 -3.60 -3.87 5.28
C SER A 30 -2.92 -5.18 5.60
N LEU A 31 -2.12 -5.22 6.67
CA LEU A 31 -1.50 -6.44 7.15
C LEU A 31 -2.56 -7.40 7.71
N LYS A 32 -2.52 -8.65 7.27
CA LYS A 32 -3.51 -9.68 7.61
C LYS A 32 -3.23 -10.36 8.96
N LYS A 33 -1.97 -10.42 9.37
CA LYS A 33 -1.49 -11.13 10.56
C LYS A 33 -0.88 -10.16 11.57
N ASN A 34 -0.72 -10.61 12.82
CA ASN A 34 -0.05 -9.83 13.85
C ASN A 34 1.46 -9.71 13.58
N ILE A 35 2.07 -10.79 13.10
CA ILE A 35 3.50 -10.81 12.73
C ILE A 35 3.58 -10.94 11.22
N VAL A 36 4.28 -10.00 10.57
CA VAL A 36 4.52 -9.99 9.12
C VAL A 36 5.93 -9.55 8.85
N ASN A 37 6.70 -10.41 8.17
CA ASN A 37 8.06 -10.11 7.75
C ASN A 37 8.06 -9.27 6.48
N LEU A 38 8.75 -8.13 6.51
CA LEU A 38 9.15 -7.35 5.36
C LEU A 38 10.56 -7.83 4.95
N ARG A 39 10.74 -8.15 3.68
CA ARG A 39 12.01 -8.68 3.17
C ARG A 39 12.65 -7.71 2.18
N TRP A 40 13.97 -7.83 2.02
CA TRP A 40 14.71 -7.01 1.06
C TRP A 40 14.33 -7.32 -0.39
N ASN A 41 14.06 -8.58 -0.72
CA ASN A 41 13.70 -9.05 -2.06
C ASN A 41 12.45 -9.92 -2.06
N ALA A 42 11.89 -10.15 -3.25
CA ALA A 42 10.69 -10.95 -3.50
C ALA A 42 10.96 -12.47 -3.43
N SER A 43 11.51 -12.96 -2.32
CA SER A 43 11.84 -14.37 -2.08
C SER A 43 11.68 -14.74 -0.62
N LEU A 44 11.37 -16.01 -0.32
CA LEU A 44 11.37 -16.54 1.05
C LEU A 44 12.79 -16.64 1.64
N ASP A 45 13.81 -16.79 0.80
CA ASP A 45 15.21 -16.87 1.22
C ASP A 45 15.86 -15.49 1.42
N ALA A 46 15.17 -14.42 0.97
CA ALA A 46 15.67 -13.07 1.16
C ALA A 46 15.72 -12.70 2.65
N PRO A 47 16.76 -11.99 3.12
CA PRO A 47 16.85 -11.53 4.49
C PRO A 47 15.63 -10.70 4.91
N ILE A 48 15.23 -10.85 6.18
CA ILE A 48 14.18 -10.02 6.78
C ILE A 48 14.77 -8.63 7.03
N HIS A 49 14.11 -7.61 6.48
CA HIS A 49 14.47 -6.21 6.69
C HIS A 49 13.80 -5.64 7.94
N PHE A 50 12.50 -5.95 8.12
CA PHE A 50 11.70 -5.45 9.23
C PHE A 50 10.60 -6.45 9.62
N ILE A 51 10.18 -6.44 10.88
CA ILE A 51 9.09 -7.30 11.37
C ILE A 51 7.97 -6.40 11.91
N TYR A 52 6.83 -6.40 11.22
CA TYR A 52 5.63 -5.76 11.73
C TYR A 52 4.96 -6.62 12.78
N GLN A 53 4.54 -6.02 13.89
CA GLN A 53 3.90 -6.71 15.02
C GLN A 53 2.46 -6.24 15.26
N LYS A 54 1.77 -5.77 14.23
CA LYS A 54 0.40 -5.24 14.38
C LYS A 54 -0.46 -5.56 13.17
N LYS A 55 -1.49 -6.38 13.38
CA LYS A 55 -2.53 -6.64 12.36
C LYS A 55 -3.29 -5.36 12.00
N GLY A 56 -3.65 -5.25 10.73
CA GLY A 56 -4.46 -4.14 10.24
C GLY A 56 -3.66 -2.87 9.94
N LEU A 57 -2.32 -2.85 10.11
CA LEU A 57 -1.51 -1.73 9.64
C LEU A 57 -1.75 -1.52 8.13
N PRO A 58 -2.13 -0.32 7.67
CA PRO A 58 -2.17 -0.01 6.26
C PRO A 58 -0.76 0.03 5.70
N VAL A 59 -0.59 -0.39 4.45
CA VAL A 59 0.64 -0.26 3.68
C VAL A 59 0.28 0.09 2.24
N LEU A 60 1.12 0.88 1.59
CA LEU A 60 0.94 1.26 0.19
C LEU A 60 1.70 0.26 -0.70
N VAL A 61 1.00 -0.47 -1.56
CA VAL A 61 1.63 -1.31 -2.59
C VAL A 61 2.12 -0.40 -3.70
N ILE A 62 3.42 -0.45 -3.98
CA ILE A 62 4.12 0.39 -4.97
C ILE A 62 4.71 -0.41 -6.13
N ASN A 63 4.85 -1.73 -6.00
CA ASN A 63 5.27 -2.63 -7.07
C ASN A 63 4.80 -4.06 -6.78
N GLU A 64 4.84 -4.92 -7.80
CA GLU A 64 4.42 -6.32 -7.72
C GLU A 64 5.39 -7.21 -8.51
N HIS A 65 5.73 -8.37 -7.95
CA HIS A 65 6.49 -9.40 -8.61
C HIS A 65 5.94 -10.79 -8.22
N GLY A 66 5.24 -11.44 -9.13
CA GLY A 66 4.57 -12.71 -8.86
C GLY A 66 3.63 -12.61 -7.63
N ASN A 67 3.89 -13.44 -6.62
CA ASN A 67 3.13 -13.43 -5.37
C ASN A 67 3.61 -12.39 -4.34
N TRP A 68 4.58 -11.57 -4.68
CA TRP A 68 5.17 -10.58 -3.78
C TRP A 68 4.69 -9.17 -4.13
N LYS A 69 4.49 -8.36 -3.09
CA LYS A 69 4.13 -6.96 -3.20
C LYS A 69 5.21 -6.13 -2.55
N LYS A 70 5.79 -5.19 -3.31
CA LYS A 70 6.65 -4.17 -2.73
C LYS A 70 5.75 -3.13 -2.08
N ILE A 71 5.97 -2.89 -0.81
CA ILE A 71 5.17 -1.96 -0.03
C ILE A 71 6.01 -0.80 0.47
N ARG A 72 5.31 0.29 0.82
CA ARG A 72 5.82 1.40 1.61
C ARG A 72 4.91 1.60 2.80
N ASP A 73 5.47 1.72 4.00
CA ASP A 73 4.71 2.03 5.21
C ASP A 73 4.57 3.55 5.45
N VAL A 74 3.90 3.93 6.53
CA VAL A 74 3.68 5.33 6.90
C VAL A 74 4.98 6.09 7.23
N GLY A 75 6.03 5.39 7.65
CA GLY A 75 7.35 5.93 7.95
C GLY A 75 8.27 6.01 6.72
N GLY A 76 7.83 5.46 5.57
CA GLY A 76 8.61 5.42 4.35
C GLY A 76 9.45 4.14 4.17
N THR A 77 9.39 3.19 5.11
CA THR A 77 10.11 1.91 4.99
C THR A 77 9.56 1.11 3.83
N GLU A 78 10.44 0.61 2.96
CA GLU A 78 10.09 -0.19 1.78
C GLU A 78 10.65 -1.60 1.87
N GLY A 79 9.97 -2.54 1.24
CA GLY A 79 10.38 -3.93 1.09
C GLY A 79 9.27 -4.81 0.56
N TRP A 80 9.50 -6.11 0.57
CA TRP A 80 8.62 -7.09 -0.06
C TRP A 80 7.87 -7.90 0.99
N ILE A 81 6.57 -8.04 0.78
CA ILE A 81 5.66 -8.88 1.58
C ILE A 81 4.95 -9.85 0.64
N HIS A 82 4.86 -11.13 1.04
CA HIS A 82 4.08 -12.11 0.28
C HIS A 82 2.58 -11.77 0.36
N ARG A 83 1.87 -11.87 -0.75
CA ARG A 83 0.45 -11.48 -0.86
C ARG A 83 -0.48 -12.14 0.17
N SER A 84 -0.17 -13.35 0.63
CA SER A 84 -0.96 -14.06 1.64
C SER A 84 -0.99 -13.35 3.00
N MET A 85 -0.01 -12.48 3.26
CA MET A 85 0.09 -11.66 4.48
C MET A 85 -0.65 -10.34 4.39
N LEU A 86 -1.27 -10.05 3.24
CA LEU A 86 -2.00 -8.82 2.98
C LEU A 86 -3.51 -9.06 2.90
N SER A 87 -4.28 -8.01 3.12
CA SER A 87 -5.74 -7.99 3.10
C SER A 87 -6.24 -6.70 2.43
N ASN A 88 -7.33 -6.77 1.68
CA ASN A 88 -7.98 -5.62 1.07
C ASN A 88 -8.86 -4.81 2.05
N LYS A 89 -8.83 -5.13 3.36
CA LYS A 89 -9.54 -4.33 4.36
C LYS A 89 -9.00 -2.91 4.39
N LYS A 90 -9.89 -1.94 4.24
CA LYS A 90 -9.56 -0.52 4.29
C LYS A 90 -9.30 -0.10 5.73
N THR A 91 -8.05 0.18 6.06
CA THR A 91 -7.62 0.65 7.38
C THR A 91 -6.85 1.95 7.26
N PHE A 92 -6.61 2.62 8.37
CA PHE A 92 -5.85 3.86 8.43
C PHE A 92 -4.96 3.89 9.67
N ILE A 93 -3.93 4.73 9.63
CA ILE A 93 -3.18 5.21 10.79
C ILE A 93 -3.50 6.70 10.96
N ASN A 94 -3.88 7.08 12.17
CA ASN A 94 -4.07 8.48 12.53
C ASN A 94 -2.71 9.18 12.73
N LYS A 95 -2.44 10.26 11.98
CA LYS A 95 -1.14 10.97 12.01
C LYS A 95 -1.08 12.10 13.04
N LYS A 96 -2.23 12.51 13.59
CA LYS A 96 -2.33 13.62 14.54
C LYS A 96 -3.44 13.32 15.55
N LYS A 97 -3.32 13.83 16.78
CA LYS A 97 -4.39 13.77 17.78
C LYS A 97 -5.64 14.48 17.23
N GLN A 98 -6.79 13.79 17.25
CA GLN A 98 -8.07 14.27 16.74
C GLN A 98 -9.23 13.90 17.68
N ASN A 99 -10.31 14.65 17.61
CA ASN A 99 -11.59 14.30 18.21
C ASN A 99 -12.35 13.34 17.29
N LEU A 100 -12.86 12.24 17.82
CA LEU A 100 -13.81 11.36 17.13
C LEU A 100 -15.21 11.94 17.33
N ILE A 101 -15.85 12.35 16.23
CA ILE A 101 -17.13 13.09 16.24
C ILE A 101 -18.26 12.14 15.86
N LYS A 102 -19.36 12.15 16.58
CA LYS A 102 -20.53 11.30 16.31
C LYS A 102 -21.34 11.81 15.12
N TYR A 103 -21.55 13.11 15.02
CA TYR A 103 -22.30 13.80 13.97
C TYR A 103 -21.44 14.88 13.34
N LEU A 104 -21.68 15.21 12.07
CA LEU A 104 -21.01 16.28 11.33
C LEU A 104 -21.90 17.52 11.11
N GLU A 105 -23.11 17.53 11.68
CA GLU A 105 -24.09 18.59 11.50
C GLU A 105 -24.53 19.13 12.86
N GLU A 106 -24.80 20.43 12.93
CA GLU A 106 -25.35 21.28 13.99
C GLU A 106 -24.80 21.15 15.42
N LYS A 107 -24.40 19.99 15.89
CA LYS A 107 -23.71 19.79 17.19
C LYS A 107 -22.71 18.66 17.10
N ASP A 108 -21.47 19.01 16.89
CA ASP A 108 -20.33 18.07 16.96
C ASP A 108 -20.23 17.46 18.36
N LEU A 109 -20.70 16.23 18.51
CA LEU A 109 -20.55 15.48 19.75
C LEU A 109 -19.24 14.70 19.73
N VAL A 110 -18.26 15.15 20.50
CA VAL A 110 -17.01 14.42 20.71
C VAL A 110 -17.27 13.20 21.58
N ILE A 111 -17.04 12.00 21.04
CA ILE A 111 -17.25 10.72 21.73
C ILE A 111 -15.95 10.07 22.20
N ALA A 112 -14.82 10.45 21.65
CA ALA A 112 -13.48 9.97 22.04
C ALA A 112 -12.39 10.89 21.50
N ILE A 113 -11.21 10.78 22.10
CA ILE A 113 -9.98 11.37 21.57
C ILE A 113 -9.16 10.24 20.91
N VAL A 114 -8.75 10.44 19.65
CA VAL A 114 -7.94 9.51 18.89
C VAL A 114 -6.51 10.05 18.82
N ASN A 115 -5.60 9.39 19.50
CA ASN A 115 -4.20 9.79 19.50
C ASN A 115 -3.51 9.46 18.16
N LYS A 116 -2.32 10.04 17.96
CA LYS A 116 -1.41 9.67 16.87
C LYS A 116 -1.13 8.16 16.93
N ASP A 117 -0.86 7.56 15.77
CA ASP A 117 -0.52 6.14 15.56
C ASP A 117 -1.62 5.14 15.90
N VAL A 118 -2.83 5.62 16.24
CA VAL A 118 -4.00 4.76 16.36
C VAL A 118 -4.39 4.23 14.99
N VAL A 119 -4.58 2.91 14.92
CA VAL A 119 -5.06 2.19 13.74
C VAL A 119 -6.53 1.92 13.87
N GLY A 120 -7.30 2.19 12.83
CA GLY A 120 -8.71 1.89 12.75
C GLY A 120 -9.12 1.40 11.36
N ARG A 121 -10.40 1.07 11.23
CA ARG A 121 -11.02 0.66 9.97
C ARG A 121 -11.85 1.77 9.38
N ILE A 122 -11.72 2.00 8.07
CA ILE A 122 -12.52 2.95 7.32
C ILE A 122 -13.85 2.28 6.95
N VAL A 123 -14.95 2.98 7.19
CA VAL A 123 -16.31 2.60 6.74
C VAL A 123 -16.60 3.28 5.40
N LYS A 124 -16.52 4.61 5.37
CA LYS A 124 -16.65 5.45 4.18
C LYS A 124 -15.91 6.77 4.38
N CYS A 125 -15.63 7.48 3.31
CA CYS A 125 -15.11 8.84 3.35
C CYS A 125 -16.01 9.74 2.49
N GLU A 126 -16.30 10.93 3.00
CA GLU A 126 -17.09 11.96 2.36
C GLU A 126 -16.40 13.30 2.56
N ASN A 127 -16.22 14.05 1.49
CA ASN A 127 -15.55 15.35 1.52
C ASN A 127 -14.24 15.34 2.34
N HIS A 128 -14.20 16.06 3.44
CA HIS A 128 -13.03 16.23 4.32
C HIS A 128 -12.97 15.23 5.48
N TYR A 129 -13.96 14.34 5.63
CA TYR A 129 -14.08 13.43 6.76
C TYR A 129 -14.19 11.97 6.33
N CYS A 130 -13.75 11.07 7.21
CA CYS A 130 -13.98 9.64 7.07
C CYS A 130 -14.72 9.10 8.29
N LEU A 131 -15.80 8.35 8.07
CA LEU A 131 -16.46 7.55 9.08
C LEU A 131 -15.60 6.31 9.34
N VAL A 132 -15.20 6.14 10.58
CA VAL A 132 -14.26 5.10 11.00
C VAL A 132 -14.79 4.25 12.15
N LYS A 133 -14.17 3.08 12.33
CA LYS A 133 -14.36 2.23 13.52
C LYS A 133 -13.02 2.00 14.21
N ILE A 134 -12.97 2.28 15.52
CA ILE A 134 -11.78 2.13 16.37
C ILE A 134 -12.24 1.51 17.69
N LYS A 135 -11.74 0.29 18.02
CA LYS A 135 -12.02 -0.40 19.31
C LYS A 135 -13.51 -0.34 19.75
N GLY A 136 -14.45 -0.56 18.80
CA GLY A 136 -15.88 -0.54 19.08
C GLY A 136 -16.55 0.82 18.88
N TYR A 137 -15.85 1.92 18.96
CA TYR A 137 -16.38 3.26 18.67
C TYR A 137 -16.51 3.49 17.16
N LYS A 138 -17.57 4.19 16.75
CA LYS A 138 -17.80 4.60 15.37
C LYS A 138 -18.05 6.11 15.34
N GLY A 139 -17.31 6.83 14.51
CA GLY A 139 -17.41 8.28 14.39
C GLY A 139 -16.59 8.80 13.22
N TRP A 140 -16.56 10.11 13.08
CA TRP A 140 -15.89 10.82 11.99
C TRP A 140 -14.54 11.38 12.44
N LEU A 141 -13.55 11.28 11.56
CA LEU A 141 -12.23 11.89 11.68
C LEU A 141 -11.91 12.68 10.42
N GLU A 142 -11.09 13.72 10.55
CA GLU A 142 -10.59 14.50 9.42
C GLU A 142 -9.68 13.64 8.53
N LYS A 143 -10.03 13.59 7.24
CA LYS A 143 -9.39 12.77 6.22
C LYS A 143 -7.91 13.10 6.02
N GLU A 144 -7.54 14.36 6.12
CA GLU A 144 -6.17 14.83 5.86
C GLU A 144 -5.11 14.22 6.81
N PHE A 145 -5.52 13.90 8.05
CA PHE A 145 -4.65 13.28 9.05
C PHE A 145 -4.67 11.76 9.03
N LEU A 146 -5.39 11.14 8.09
CA LEU A 146 -5.43 9.69 7.96
C LEU A 146 -4.48 9.22 6.84
N TRP A 147 -3.58 8.29 7.17
CA TRP A 147 -2.76 7.58 6.20
C TRP A 147 -3.36 6.19 5.95
N GLY A 148 -3.39 5.73 4.73
CA GLY A 148 -4.06 4.47 4.33
C GLY A 148 -5.28 4.69 3.44
N ILE A 149 -5.53 5.94 3.03
CA ILE A 149 -6.60 6.33 2.12
C ILE A 149 -6.03 7.03 0.89
N LYS A 150 -6.68 6.81 -0.26
CA LYS A 150 -6.35 7.54 -1.48
C LYS A 150 -6.73 9.02 -1.27
N LYS A 151 -5.76 9.90 -1.41
CA LYS A 151 -6.03 11.34 -1.51
C LYS A 151 -6.40 11.61 -2.97
N ASN A 152 -7.62 12.07 -3.17
CA ASN A 152 -8.02 12.61 -4.47
C ASN A 152 -7.33 13.95 -4.66
#